data_7b8e1975f82cec71e2987529c68fc4e3
#
_entry.id   7b8e1975f82cec71e2987529c68fc4e3
#
_cell.length_a   1.000
_cell.length_b   1.000
_cell.length_c   1.000
_cell.angle_alpha   90.00
_cell.angle_beta   90.00
_cell.angle_gamma   90.00
#
_symmetry.space_group_name_H-M   'P 1'
#
loop_
_entity.id
_entity.type
_entity.pdbx_description
1 polymer ?
#
loop_
_entity_poly.entity_id
_entity_poly.type
_entity_poly.pdbx_seq_one_letter_code
_entity_poly.pdbx_strand_id
1 'polypeptide(L)'
;MNDLVVCSGLTKRFGALTALDHVDLHLNSGRIVGLLGPNGSGKTTLIKLMSGLLRPTEGNISIAGYPIGPQSKAVVAYLPDKMFYANWMKAEDLIDLFADFYADFRRERAEAMCAALGIGMRASVKSMSKGTQEKLQLILVMSRDAKLYLLDEPIAGVDPAARDFILCTILTNYTPEITILLSTHLIADIEPVLDEAVFLKEGRVVRHDAVDHIREVEGKSVDEVFREIFRTIPYGGMWQ
;
A
#
# COMPACT_ATOMS: atom_id res chain seq x y z
N MET A 1 9.43 10.69 -18.95
CA MET A 1 8.61 10.09 -17.89
C MET A 1 9.38 8.90 -17.36
N ASN A 2 9.62 8.83 -16.07
CA ASN A 2 10.41 7.72 -15.50
C ASN A 2 9.45 6.75 -14.84
N ASP A 3 9.03 5.72 -15.59
CA ASP A 3 8.21 4.64 -15.04
C ASP A 3 8.98 3.95 -13.91
N LEU A 4 8.50 4.08 -12.69
CA LEU A 4 9.06 3.37 -11.52
C LEU A 4 8.58 1.93 -11.48
N VAL A 5 7.30 1.70 -11.76
CA VAL A 5 6.68 0.36 -11.81
C VAL A 5 6.07 0.15 -13.18
N VAL A 6 6.38 -0.98 -13.80
CA VAL A 6 5.76 -1.43 -15.05
C VAL A 6 5.27 -2.85 -14.88
N CYS A 7 3.97 -3.04 -15.04
CA CYS A 7 3.32 -4.35 -15.16
C CYS A 7 2.83 -4.53 -16.59
N SER A 8 3.12 -5.67 -17.20
CA SER A 8 2.71 -5.97 -18.58
C SER A 8 2.04 -7.35 -18.65
N GLY A 9 0.74 -7.36 -18.99
CA GLY A 9 -0.07 -8.57 -19.12
C GLY A 9 -0.09 -9.43 -17.85
N LEU A 10 0.02 -8.80 -16.67
CA LEU A 10 0.26 -9.48 -15.41
C LEU A 10 -0.95 -10.32 -15.00
N THR A 11 -0.76 -11.63 -14.93
CA THR A 11 -1.80 -12.59 -14.56
C THR A 11 -1.36 -13.41 -13.35
N LYS A 12 -2.29 -13.60 -12.41
CA LYS A 12 -2.08 -14.49 -11.25
C LYS A 12 -3.27 -15.41 -11.05
N ARG A 13 -3.01 -16.71 -11.12
CA ARG A 13 -3.98 -17.76 -10.84
C ARG A 13 -3.61 -18.54 -9.58
N PHE A 14 -4.61 -18.94 -8.80
CA PHE A 14 -4.52 -19.85 -7.67
C PHE A 14 -5.47 -21.02 -7.95
N GLY A 15 -4.95 -22.10 -8.54
CA GLY A 15 -5.80 -23.17 -9.06
C GLY A 15 -6.77 -22.63 -10.13
N ALA A 16 -8.08 -22.83 -9.90
CA ALA A 16 -9.13 -22.34 -10.80
C ALA A 16 -9.46 -20.84 -10.64
N LEU A 17 -9.01 -20.20 -9.56
CA LEU A 17 -9.28 -18.78 -9.29
C LEU A 17 -8.26 -17.90 -10.01
N THR A 18 -8.70 -17.01 -10.89
CA THR A 18 -7.89 -15.94 -11.44
C THR A 18 -8.03 -14.70 -10.56
N ALA A 19 -6.98 -14.39 -9.82
CA ALA A 19 -6.94 -13.24 -8.89
C ALA A 19 -6.53 -11.94 -9.58
N LEU A 20 -5.69 -12.02 -10.63
CA LEU A 20 -5.36 -10.92 -11.55
C LEU A 20 -5.40 -11.46 -12.98
N ASP A 21 -5.93 -10.65 -13.88
CA ASP A 21 -6.17 -11.03 -15.26
C ASP A 21 -5.68 -9.95 -16.23
N HIS A 22 -4.51 -10.20 -16.85
CA HIS A 22 -3.87 -9.33 -17.86
C HIS A 22 -3.76 -7.87 -17.41
N VAL A 23 -3.25 -7.64 -16.19
CA VAL A 23 -3.07 -6.28 -15.66
C VAL A 23 -1.90 -5.60 -16.35
N ASP A 24 -2.18 -4.48 -17.02
CA ASP A 24 -1.22 -3.50 -17.50
C ASP A 24 -1.31 -2.28 -16.58
N LEU A 25 -0.17 -1.88 -15.99
CA LEU A 25 -0.10 -0.77 -15.05
C LEU A 25 1.27 -0.11 -15.10
N HIS A 26 1.28 1.22 -15.23
CA HIS A 26 2.47 2.06 -15.18
C HIS A 26 2.34 3.06 -14.04
N LEU A 27 3.31 3.10 -13.12
CA LEU A 27 3.37 4.08 -12.05
C LEU A 27 4.65 4.91 -12.21
N ASN A 28 4.48 6.21 -12.24
CA ASN A 28 5.58 7.16 -12.29
C ASN A 28 6.23 7.37 -10.91
N SER A 29 7.50 7.82 -10.90
CA SER A 29 8.15 8.27 -9.66
C SER A 29 7.47 9.52 -9.12
N GLY A 30 7.51 9.70 -7.78
CA GLY A 30 7.02 10.89 -7.11
C GLY A 30 5.50 11.02 -7.14
N ARG A 31 4.78 9.95 -6.82
CA ARG A 31 3.31 9.95 -6.77
C ARG A 31 2.79 9.18 -5.56
N ILE A 32 1.73 9.69 -4.98
CA ILE A 32 0.91 8.94 -4.02
C ILE A 32 -0.28 8.36 -4.79
N VAL A 33 -0.30 7.04 -4.94
CA VAL A 33 -1.27 6.32 -5.78
C VAL A 33 -2.19 5.48 -4.92
N GLY A 34 -3.50 5.70 -5.05
CA GLY A 34 -4.51 4.85 -4.42
C GLY A 34 -4.84 3.63 -5.28
N LEU A 35 -4.64 2.42 -4.76
CA LEU A 35 -5.11 1.18 -5.38
C LEU A 35 -6.48 0.82 -4.78
N LEU A 36 -7.53 1.13 -5.52
CA LEU A 36 -8.91 1.14 -5.05
C LEU A 36 -9.69 -0.05 -5.60
N GLY A 37 -10.50 -0.66 -4.77
CA GLY A 37 -11.34 -1.79 -5.16
C GLY A 37 -11.97 -2.47 -3.95
N PRO A 38 -13.07 -3.20 -4.13
CA PRO A 38 -13.70 -3.96 -3.05
C PRO A 38 -12.79 -5.09 -2.57
N ASN A 39 -13.16 -5.71 -1.46
CA ASN A 39 -12.49 -6.90 -0.98
C ASN A 39 -12.57 -8.02 -2.02
N GLY A 40 -11.46 -8.71 -2.25
CA GLY A 40 -11.37 -9.76 -3.28
C GLY A 40 -11.09 -9.25 -4.70
N SER A 41 -10.96 -7.95 -4.95
CA SER A 41 -10.66 -7.41 -6.29
C SER A 41 -9.25 -7.72 -6.80
N GLY A 42 -8.32 -8.16 -5.93
CA GLY A 42 -6.94 -8.50 -6.30
C GLY A 42 -5.86 -7.55 -5.77
N LYS A 43 -6.19 -6.48 -5.01
CA LYS A 43 -5.25 -5.47 -4.49
C LYS A 43 -4.04 -6.09 -3.77
N THR A 44 -4.30 -6.85 -2.72
CA THR A 44 -3.25 -7.56 -1.96
C THR A 44 -2.41 -8.50 -2.84
N THR A 45 -3.04 -9.14 -3.84
CA THR A 45 -2.32 -10.02 -4.78
C THR A 45 -1.36 -9.20 -5.65
N LEU A 46 -1.79 -8.06 -6.17
CA LEU A 46 -0.95 -7.16 -6.96
C LEU A 46 0.23 -6.63 -6.14
N ILE A 47 -0.03 -6.15 -4.93
CA ILE A 47 1.01 -5.68 -4.00
C ILE A 47 2.02 -6.81 -3.68
N LYS A 48 1.56 -8.03 -3.40
CA LYS A 48 2.44 -9.18 -3.12
C LYS A 48 3.27 -9.60 -4.33
N LEU A 49 2.78 -9.43 -5.55
CA LEU A 49 3.57 -9.65 -6.76
C LEU A 49 4.65 -8.57 -6.91
N MET A 50 4.31 -7.29 -6.71
CA MET A 50 5.28 -6.18 -6.74
C MET A 50 6.34 -6.31 -5.64
N SER A 51 5.97 -6.74 -4.43
CA SER A 51 6.94 -6.98 -3.34
C SER A 51 7.79 -8.24 -3.54
N GLY A 52 7.46 -9.07 -4.55
CA GLY A 52 8.16 -10.33 -4.84
C GLY A 52 7.89 -11.43 -3.82
N LEU A 53 6.78 -11.35 -3.07
CA LEU A 53 6.27 -12.43 -2.20
C LEU A 53 5.49 -13.47 -3.00
N LEU A 54 4.96 -13.09 -4.15
CA LEU A 54 4.32 -13.99 -5.09
C LEU A 54 5.04 -13.94 -6.44
N ARG A 55 4.91 -15.00 -7.23
CA ARG A 55 5.36 -15.03 -8.63
C ARG A 55 4.14 -14.93 -9.55
N PRO A 56 4.21 -14.18 -10.64
CA PRO A 56 3.15 -14.16 -11.63
C PRO A 56 2.97 -15.54 -12.28
N THR A 57 1.77 -15.81 -12.75
CA THR A 57 1.49 -16.99 -13.61
C THR A 57 1.87 -16.67 -15.05
N GLU A 58 1.57 -15.44 -15.50
CA GLU A 58 1.90 -14.91 -16.83
C GLU A 58 2.21 -13.41 -16.70
N GLY A 59 2.89 -12.86 -17.71
CA GLY A 59 3.27 -11.46 -17.74
C GLY A 59 4.51 -11.14 -16.91
N ASN A 60 4.84 -9.86 -16.81
CA ASN A 60 6.07 -9.39 -16.19
C ASN A 60 5.83 -8.18 -15.29
N ILE A 61 6.73 -8.00 -14.32
CA ILE A 61 6.82 -6.79 -13.49
C ILE A 61 8.27 -6.33 -13.49
N SER A 62 8.47 -5.03 -13.66
CA SER A 62 9.74 -4.38 -13.37
C SER A 62 9.54 -3.21 -12.43
N ILE A 63 10.51 -2.97 -11.53
CA ILE A 63 10.54 -1.86 -10.58
C ILE A 63 11.89 -1.19 -10.69
N ALA A 64 11.90 0.12 -10.91
CA ALA A 64 13.10 0.91 -11.17
C ALA A 64 13.97 0.32 -12.31
N GLY A 65 13.32 -0.26 -13.34
CA GLY A 65 13.98 -0.92 -14.47
C GLY A 65 14.47 -2.34 -14.19
N TYR A 66 14.34 -2.87 -12.98
CA TYR A 66 14.76 -4.22 -12.61
C TYR A 66 13.58 -5.19 -12.55
N PRO A 67 13.70 -6.42 -13.05
CA PRO A 67 12.72 -7.47 -12.81
C PRO A 67 12.65 -7.79 -11.32
N ILE A 68 11.57 -8.45 -10.88
CA ILE A 68 11.41 -8.85 -9.48
C ILE A 68 12.55 -9.75 -9.04
N GLY A 69 13.35 -9.25 -8.11
CA GLY A 69 14.57 -9.90 -7.60
C GLY A 69 15.28 -9.08 -6.52
N PRO A 70 16.53 -9.38 -6.19
CA PRO A 70 17.26 -8.67 -5.13
C PRO A 70 17.33 -7.15 -5.37
N GLN A 71 17.58 -6.71 -6.60
CA GLN A 71 17.72 -5.30 -6.96
C GLN A 71 16.40 -4.53 -6.81
N SER A 72 15.28 -5.08 -7.29
CA SER A 72 13.98 -4.45 -7.11
C SER A 72 13.55 -4.45 -5.63
N LYS A 73 13.82 -5.53 -4.89
CA LYS A 73 13.50 -5.62 -3.45
C LYS A 73 14.29 -4.63 -2.60
N ALA A 74 15.50 -4.28 -3.01
CA ALA A 74 16.34 -3.30 -2.31
C ALA A 74 15.71 -1.89 -2.30
N VAL A 75 14.87 -1.56 -3.28
CA VAL A 75 14.23 -0.24 -3.41
C VAL A 75 12.74 -0.25 -3.06
N VAL A 76 12.22 -1.38 -2.56
CA VAL A 76 10.80 -1.55 -2.18
C VAL A 76 10.68 -1.73 -0.67
N ALA A 77 9.83 -0.94 -0.04
CA ALA A 77 9.37 -1.13 1.33
C ALA A 77 7.91 -1.61 1.29
N TYR A 78 7.59 -2.66 2.04
CA TYR A 78 6.26 -3.27 2.04
C TYR A 78 5.67 -3.32 3.45
N LEU A 79 4.47 -2.78 3.59
CA LEU A 79 3.63 -2.86 4.78
C LEU A 79 2.47 -3.83 4.49
N PRO A 80 2.44 -5.02 5.10
CA PRO A 80 1.33 -5.95 4.95
C PRO A 80 0.11 -5.54 5.78
N ASP A 81 -1.08 -6.03 5.39
CA ASP A 81 -2.35 -5.86 6.10
C ASP A 81 -2.37 -6.45 7.52
N LYS A 82 -1.50 -7.41 7.77
CA LYS A 82 -1.38 -8.10 9.06
C LYS A 82 0.03 -8.07 9.58
N MET A 83 0.16 -7.79 10.87
CA MET A 83 1.43 -7.91 11.56
C MET A 83 1.91 -9.37 11.55
N PHE A 84 3.21 -9.56 11.29
CA PHE A 84 3.85 -10.88 11.23
C PHE A 84 4.99 -11.06 12.24
N TYR A 85 5.22 -10.06 13.09
CA TYR A 85 6.27 -10.14 14.12
C TYR A 85 5.85 -11.03 15.29
N ALA A 86 6.82 -11.70 15.88
CA ALA A 86 6.56 -12.55 17.04
C ALA A 86 6.17 -11.70 18.27
N ASN A 87 5.16 -12.14 18.99
CA ASN A 87 4.59 -11.42 20.12
C ASN A 87 5.59 -11.12 21.27
N TRP A 88 6.66 -11.91 21.38
CA TRP A 88 7.70 -11.73 22.39
C TRP A 88 8.75 -10.67 22.02
N MET A 89 8.87 -10.31 20.74
CA MET A 89 9.82 -9.29 20.27
C MET A 89 9.48 -7.93 20.85
N LYS A 90 10.50 -7.18 21.21
CA LYS A 90 10.38 -5.79 21.66
C LYS A 90 10.55 -4.84 20.48
N ALA A 91 10.18 -3.56 20.67
CA ALA A 91 10.39 -2.53 19.66
C ALA A 91 11.88 -2.42 19.28
N GLU A 92 12.81 -2.47 20.26
CA GLU A 92 14.25 -2.46 20.02
C GLU A 92 14.71 -3.64 19.16
N ASP A 93 14.22 -4.85 19.44
CA ASP A 93 14.57 -6.07 18.68
C ASP A 93 14.13 -5.95 17.20
N LEU A 94 12.96 -5.32 16.95
CA LEU A 94 12.46 -5.10 15.60
C LEU A 94 13.25 -4.04 14.85
N ILE A 95 13.66 -2.97 15.52
CA ILE A 95 14.54 -1.94 14.95
C ILE A 95 15.90 -2.54 14.61
N ASP A 96 16.49 -3.37 15.50
CA ASP A 96 17.73 -4.08 15.25
C ASP A 96 17.60 -5.01 14.04
N LEU A 97 16.52 -5.78 13.99
CA LEU A 97 16.23 -6.67 12.87
C LEU A 97 16.16 -5.92 11.54
N PHE A 98 15.46 -4.78 11.50
CA PHE A 98 15.36 -3.99 10.27
C PHE A 98 16.70 -3.36 9.87
N ALA A 99 17.49 -2.90 10.84
CA ALA A 99 18.82 -2.36 10.59
C ALA A 99 19.80 -3.42 10.05
N ASP A 100 19.68 -4.67 10.50
CA ASP A 100 20.50 -5.79 10.02
C ASP A 100 20.09 -6.24 8.61
N PHE A 101 18.79 -6.23 8.29
CA PHE A 101 18.31 -6.73 7.00
C PHE A 101 18.29 -5.69 5.88
N TYR A 102 18.14 -4.40 6.20
CA TYR A 102 17.98 -3.34 5.22
C TYR A 102 19.06 -2.28 5.36
N ALA A 103 19.98 -2.24 4.41
CA ALA A 103 21.08 -1.26 4.38
C ALA A 103 20.60 0.21 4.30
N ASP A 104 19.38 0.42 3.81
CA ASP A 104 18.70 1.71 3.68
C ASP A 104 17.80 2.08 4.89
N PHE A 105 17.85 1.28 5.96
CA PHE A 105 17.08 1.55 7.17
C PHE A 105 17.70 2.66 8.02
N ARG A 106 16.90 3.62 8.44
CA ARG A 106 17.29 4.75 9.29
C ARG A 106 16.86 4.54 10.72
N ARG A 107 17.73 3.90 11.49
CA ARG A 107 17.51 3.60 12.93
C ARG A 107 17.07 4.83 13.71
N GLU A 108 17.80 5.95 13.58
CA GLU A 108 17.53 7.18 14.31
C GLU A 108 16.12 7.72 14.00
N ARG A 109 15.66 7.59 12.74
CA ARG A 109 14.30 7.95 12.33
C ARG A 109 13.26 7.08 13.04
N ALA A 110 13.46 5.76 13.08
CA ALA A 110 12.56 4.83 13.75
C ALA A 110 12.48 5.11 15.26
N GLU A 111 13.61 5.31 15.92
CA GLU A 111 13.68 5.62 17.35
C GLU A 111 13.02 6.96 17.69
N ALA A 112 13.25 8.00 16.88
CA ALA A 112 12.62 9.31 17.04
C ALA A 112 11.08 9.22 16.88
N MET A 113 10.59 8.47 15.90
CA MET A 113 9.15 8.26 15.71
C MET A 113 8.53 7.44 16.85
N CYS A 114 9.22 6.41 17.35
CA CYS A 114 8.79 5.67 18.52
C CYS A 114 8.69 6.57 19.76
N ALA A 115 9.70 7.41 19.99
CA ALA A 115 9.73 8.36 21.12
C ALA A 115 8.58 9.38 21.01
N ALA A 116 8.33 9.95 19.83
CA ALA A 116 7.24 10.91 19.59
C ALA A 116 5.86 10.31 19.91
N LEU A 117 5.69 9.00 19.75
CA LEU A 117 4.45 8.27 20.04
C LEU A 117 4.40 7.62 21.41
N GLY A 118 5.42 7.80 22.24
CA GLY A 118 5.51 7.15 23.54
C GLY A 118 5.62 5.62 23.48
N ILE A 119 6.12 5.06 22.36
CA ILE A 119 6.37 3.62 22.22
C ILE A 119 7.67 3.29 22.94
N GLY A 120 7.55 2.58 24.05
CA GLY A 120 8.71 2.16 24.84
C GLY A 120 9.57 1.15 24.09
N MET A 121 10.87 1.40 23.95
CA MET A 121 11.80 0.52 23.21
C MET A 121 11.83 -0.92 23.74
N ARG A 122 11.65 -1.08 25.09
CA ARG A 122 11.62 -2.40 25.76
C ARG A 122 10.23 -3.01 25.84
N ALA A 123 9.19 -2.33 25.33
CA ALA A 123 7.84 -2.86 25.30
C ALA A 123 7.76 -4.01 24.28
N SER A 124 7.23 -5.16 24.70
CA SER A 124 7.00 -6.28 23.78
C SER A 124 5.77 -6.05 22.91
N VAL A 125 5.76 -6.57 21.71
CA VAL A 125 4.61 -6.51 20.80
C VAL A 125 3.33 -6.99 21.49
N LYS A 126 3.40 -8.06 22.29
CA LYS A 126 2.26 -8.59 23.05
C LYS A 126 1.66 -7.58 24.04
N SER A 127 2.48 -6.69 24.61
CA SER A 127 2.03 -5.70 25.59
C SER A 127 1.42 -4.44 24.96
N MET A 128 1.55 -4.28 23.65
CA MET A 128 1.05 -3.13 22.91
C MET A 128 -0.43 -3.30 22.53
N SER A 129 -1.19 -2.21 22.52
CA SER A 129 -2.50 -2.19 21.89
C SER A 129 -2.39 -2.47 20.38
N LYS A 130 -3.47 -2.92 19.73
CA LYS A 130 -3.50 -3.16 18.29
C LYS A 130 -3.04 -1.91 17.52
N GLY A 131 -3.59 -0.73 17.85
CA GLY A 131 -3.19 0.53 17.20
C GLY A 131 -1.72 0.89 17.42
N THR A 132 -1.14 0.57 18.58
CA THR A 132 0.30 0.77 18.84
C THR A 132 1.15 -0.17 17.98
N GLN A 133 0.72 -1.42 17.83
CA GLN A 133 1.38 -2.39 16.98
C GLN A 133 1.38 -1.94 15.50
N GLU A 134 0.24 -1.44 15.00
CA GLU A 134 0.11 -0.92 13.64
C GLU A 134 1.01 0.30 13.42
N LYS A 135 1.07 1.22 14.39
CA LYS A 135 1.99 2.37 14.36
C LYS A 135 3.44 1.94 14.31
N LEU A 136 3.84 0.97 15.16
CA LEU A 136 5.21 0.43 15.15
C LEU A 136 5.56 -0.20 13.79
N GLN A 137 4.66 -0.98 13.22
CA GLN A 137 4.86 -1.59 11.91
C GLN A 137 5.04 -0.54 10.80
N LEU A 138 4.23 0.52 10.81
CA LEU A 138 4.37 1.63 9.88
C LEU A 138 5.71 2.35 10.07
N ILE A 139 6.11 2.64 11.32
CA ILE A 139 7.40 3.28 11.64
C ILE A 139 8.55 2.50 11.02
N LEU A 140 8.58 1.18 11.21
CA LEU A 140 9.64 0.32 10.69
C LEU A 140 9.72 0.39 9.17
N VAL A 141 8.59 0.34 8.48
CA VAL A 141 8.53 0.42 7.01
C VAL A 141 8.92 1.81 6.50
N MET A 142 8.37 2.88 7.10
CA MET A 142 8.63 4.26 6.69
C MET A 142 10.01 4.77 7.11
N SER A 143 10.73 4.05 7.96
CA SER A 143 12.12 4.36 8.32
C SER A 143 13.15 3.78 7.34
N ARG A 144 12.73 3.17 6.24
CA ARG A 144 13.61 2.83 5.11
C ARG A 144 13.71 4.04 4.15
N ASP A 145 14.78 4.12 3.38
CA ASP A 145 14.92 5.06 2.26
C ASP A 145 14.61 4.34 0.94
N ALA A 146 13.41 3.78 0.83
CA ALA A 146 12.94 3.08 -0.36
C ALA A 146 12.45 4.06 -1.44
N LYS A 147 12.45 3.61 -2.71
CA LYS A 147 11.85 4.37 -3.82
C LYS A 147 10.36 4.09 -4.00
N LEU A 148 9.92 2.89 -3.62
CA LEU A 148 8.54 2.45 -3.70
C LEU A 148 8.09 1.91 -2.35
N TYR A 149 7.05 2.52 -1.79
CA TYR A 149 6.36 2.00 -0.63
C TYR A 149 5.05 1.36 -1.07
N LEU A 150 4.88 0.10 -0.71
CA LEU A 150 3.67 -0.70 -0.96
C LEU A 150 2.95 -0.87 0.37
N LEU A 151 1.82 -0.19 0.56
CA LEU A 151 1.08 -0.18 1.81
C LEU A 151 -0.26 -0.91 1.61
N ASP A 152 -0.40 -2.09 2.20
CA ASP A 152 -1.61 -2.92 2.04
C ASP A 152 -2.58 -2.67 3.19
N GLU A 153 -3.69 -1.96 2.90
CA GLU A 153 -4.74 -1.55 3.84
C GLU A 153 -4.20 -0.84 5.12
N PRO A 154 -3.32 0.18 5.01
CA PRO A 154 -2.61 0.76 6.15
C PRO A 154 -3.51 1.42 7.19
N ILE A 155 -4.74 1.80 6.83
CA ILE A 155 -5.70 2.50 7.70
C ILE A 155 -6.93 1.65 8.05
N ALA A 156 -6.96 0.38 7.63
CA ALA A 156 -8.10 -0.49 7.87
C ALA A 156 -8.16 -0.95 9.34
N GLY A 157 -9.29 -0.71 9.98
CA GLY A 157 -9.53 -1.17 11.35
C GLY A 157 -8.79 -0.41 12.44
N VAL A 158 -8.18 0.74 12.12
CA VAL A 158 -7.58 1.66 13.09
C VAL A 158 -8.56 2.76 13.51
N ASP A 159 -8.38 3.29 14.71
CA ASP A 159 -9.16 4.43 15.19
C ASP A 159 -8.80 5.72 14.42
N PRO A 160 -9.67 6.77 14.43
CA PRO A 160 -9.43 8.00 13.69
C PRO A 160 -8.10 8.68 14.00
N ALA A 161 -7.68 8.73 15.27
CA ALA A 161 -6.40 9.36 15.64
C ALA A 161 -5.20 8.60 15.11
N ALA A 162 -5.29 7.26 15.02
CA ALA A 162 -4.26 6.44 14.39
C ALA A 162 -4.22 6.63 12.86
N ARG A 163 -5.37 6.85 12.20
CA ARG A 163 -5.43 7.18 10.77
C ARG A 163 -4.72 8.49 10.47
N ASP A 164 -5.02 9.54 11.23
CA ASP A 164 -4.37 10.86 11.07
C ASP A 164 -2.85 10.73 11.20
N PHE A 165 -2.39 9.96 12.19
CA PHE A 165 -0.97 9.68 12.35
C PHE A 165 -0.38 8.96 11.13
N ILE A 166 -1.05 7.94 10.59
CA ILE A 166 -0.60 7.20 9.41
C ILE A 166 -0.49 8.14 8.21
N LEU A 167 -1.51 8.95 7.95
CA LEU A 167 -1.53 9.91 6.84
C LEU A 167 -0.46 10.98 7.01
N CYS A 168 -0.31 11.56 8.19
CA CYS A 168 0.78 12.50 8.49
C CYS A 168 2.15 11.86 8.27
N THR A 169 2.34 10.61 8.70
CA THR A 169 3.60 9.88 8.50
C THR A 169 3.90 9.68 7.01
N ILE A 170 2.90 9.30 6.21
CA ILE A 170 3.02 9.15 4.77
C ILE A 170 3.43 10.48 4.13
N LEU A 171 2.72 11.58 4.43
CA LEU A 171 2.99 12.89 3.86
C LEU A 171 4.35 13.47 4.29
N THR A 172 4.75 13.31 5.55
CA THR A 172 6.03 13.81 6.07
C THR A 172 7.23 13.10 5.45
N ASN A 173 7.07 11.84 5.06
CA ASN A 173 8.13 11.05 4.43
C ASN A 173 8.06 11.06 2.89
N TYR A 174 7.05 11.68 2.31
CA TYR A 174 6.93 11.83 0.86
C TYR A 174 7.92 12.86 0.32
N THR A 175 8.59 12.50 -0.77
CA THR A 175 9.43 13.40 -1.58
C THR A 175 9.17 13.11 -3.07
N PRO A 176 9.54 14.01 -4.00
CA PRO A 176 9.36 13.80 -5.43
C PRO A 176 10.05 12.54 -6.02
N GLU A 177 10.97 11.94 -5.28
CA GLU A 177 11.68 10.72 -5.67
C GLU A 177 11.01 9.44 -5.17
N ILE A 178 10.05 9.58 -4.23
CA ILE A 178 9.37 8.46 -3.57
C ILE A 178 7.98 8.28 -4.17
N THR A 179 7.64 7.04 -4.50
CA THR A 179 6.27 6.67 -4.88
C THR A 179 5.66 5.80 -3.79
N ILE A 180 4.41 6.10 -3.46
CA ILE A 180 3.64 5.36 -2.46
C ILE A 180 2.41 4.79 -3.15
N LEU A 181 2.31 3.46 -3.20
CA LEU A 181 1.10 2.75 -3.61
C LEU A 181 0.41 2.23 -2.36
N LEU A 182 -0.76 2.76 -2.05
CA LEU A 182 -1.54 2.30 -0.90
C LEU A 182 -2.86 1.68 -1.35
N SER A 183 -3.17 0.48 -0.86
CA SER A 183 -4.46 -0.14 -1.07
C SER A 183 -5.43 0.25 0.04
N THR A 184 -6.67 0.53 -0.30
CA THR A 184 -7.73 0.72 0.67
C THR A 184 -9.12 0.61 0.05
N HIS A 185 -10.10 0.40 0.91
CA HIS A 185 -11.53 0.57 0.62
C HIS A 185 -12.12 1.81 1.31
N LEU A 186 -11.33 2.54 2.12
CA LEU A 186 -11.71 3.77 2.83
C LEU A 186 -11.26 5.00 2.04
N ILE A 187 -11.92 5.26 0.90
CA ILE A 187 -11.46 6.22 -0.10
C ILE A 187 -11.52 7.65 0.41
N ALA A 188 -12.62 8.03 1.08
CA ALA A 188 -12.81 9.39 1.58
C ALA A 188 -11.69 9.84 2.54
N ASP A 189 -11.10 8.91 3.30
CA ASP A 189 -10.03 9.22 4.25
C ASP A 189 -8.70 9.53 3.56
N ILE A 190 -8.43 8.93 2.38
CA ILE A 190 -7.15 9.05 1.69
C ILE A 190 -7.19 9.97 0.46
N GLU A 191 -8.37 10.22 -0.10
CA GLU A 191 -8.53 11.05 -1.30
C GLU A 191 -7.81 12.41 -1.25
N PRO A 192 -7.77 13.13 -0.08
CA PRO A 192 -7.06 14.41 0.00
C PRO A 192 -5.55 14.33 -0.24
N VAL A 193 -4.95 13.15 -0.11
CA VAL A 193 -3.50 12.95 -0.22
C VAL A 193 -3.08 12.23 -1.51
N LEU A 194 -4.03 11.81 -2.34
CA LEU A 194 -3.76 11.07 -3.57
C LEU A 194 -3.44 11.99 -4.75
N ASP A 195 -2.40 11.65 -5.50
CA ASP A 195 -2.13 12.19 -6.83
C ASP A 195 -2.88 11.42 -7.93
N GLU A 196 -2.93 10.08 -7.80
CA GLU A 196 -3.52 9.19 -8.80
C GLU A 196 -4.40 8.12 -8.15
N ALA A 197 -5.39 7.63 -8.87
CA ALA A 197 -6.27 6.55 -8.45
C ALA A 197 -6.32 5.44 -9.49
N VAL A 198 -6.03 4.20 -9.07
CA VAL A 198 -6.11 2.97 -9.86
C VAL A 198 -7.28 2.14 -9.36
N PHE A 199 -8.26 1.89 -10.20
CA PHE A 199 -9.46 1.12 -9.86
C PHE A 199 -9.31 -0.32 -10.34
N LEU A 200 -9.28 -1.25 -9.38
CA LEU A 200 -9.11 -2.69 -9.62
C LEU A 200 -10.44 -3.42 -9.39
N LYS A 201 -11.00 -4.02 -10.44
CA LYS A 201 -12.25 -4.77 -10.41
C LYS A 201 -12.02 -6.19 -10.98
N GLU A 202 -12.37 -7.21 -10.20
CA GLU A 202 -12.29 -8.61 -10.64
C GLU A 202 -10.93 -8.97 -11.27
N GLY A 203 -9.85 -8.50 -10.65
CA GLY A 203 -8.49 -8.75 -11.10
C GLY A 203 -8.01 -7.92 -12.28
N ARG A 204 -8.78 -6.94 -12.76
CA ARG A 204 -8.42 -6.06 -13.89
C ARG A 204 -8.38 -4.60 -13.47
N VAL A 205 -7.43 -3.85 -14.00
CA VAL A 205 -7.43 -2.39 -13.91
C VAL A 205 -8.49 -1.88 -14.88
N VAL A 206 -9.57 -1.31 -14.33
CA VAL A 206 -10.67 -0.78 -15.13
C VAL A 206 -10.54 0.72 -15.38
N ARG A 207 -9.77 1.41 -14.53
CA ARG A 207 -9.45 2.83 -14.68
C ARG A 207 -8.17 3.17 -13.93
N HIS A 208 -7.34 4.06 -14.50
CA HIS A 208 -6.21 4.71 -13.86
C HIS A 208 -6.23 6.18 -14.28
N ASP A 209 -6.28 7.09 -13.31
CA ASP A 209 -6.42 8.51 -13.60
C ASP A 209 -5.79 9.39 -12.51
N ALA A 210 -5.43 10.62 -12.87
CA ALA A 210 -5.03 11.64 -11.91
C ALA A 210 -6.25 12.13 -11.13
N VAL A 211 -6.09 12.31 -9.80
CA VAL A 211 -7.19 12.78 -8.93
C VAL A 211 -7.65 14.18 -9.33
N ASP A 212 -6.73 15.05 -9.71
CA ASP A 212 -7.07 16.39 -10.20
C ASP A 212 -7.90 16.36 -11.49
N HIS A 213 -7.62 15.41 -12.42
CA HIS A 213 -8.44 15.23 -13.60
C HIS A 213 -9.87 14.81 -13.26
N ILE A 214 -10.04 13.89 -12.31
CA ILE A 214 -11.36 13.46 -11.83
C ILE A 214 -12.13 14.64 -11.23
N ARG A 215 -11.47 15.48 -10.43
CA ARG A 215 -12.07 16.62 -9.75
C ARG A 215 -12.40 17.77 -10.70
N GLU A 216 -11.45 18.18 -11.52
CA GLU A 216 -11.55 19.40 -12.32
C GLU A 216 -12.33 19.18 -13.63
N VAL A 217 -12.16 18.02 -14.27
CA VAL A 217 -12.79 17.74 -15.58
C VAL A 217 -14.14 17.04 -15.40
N GLU A 218 -14.25 16.08 -14.48
CA GLU A 218 -15.51 15.35 -14.29
C GLU A 218 -16.40 15.96 -13.19
N GLY A 219 -15.85 16.84 -12.36
CA GLY A 219 -16.58 17.45 -11.24
C GLY A 219 -16.98 16.46 -10.16
N LYS A 220 -16.21 15.34 -10.02
CA LYS A 220 -16.52 14.25 -9.09
C LYS A 220 -15.41 14.05 -8.08
N SER A 221 -15.76 13.50 -6.93
CA SER A 221 -14.78 12.91 -6.00
C SER A 221 -14.34 11.51 -6.47
N VAL A 222 -13.19 11.04 -5.99
CA VAL A 222 -12.72 9.67 -6.24
C VAL A 222 -13.70 8.65 -5.64
N ASP A 223 -14.32 8.96 -4.49
CA ASP A 223 -15.35 8.11 -3.87
C ASP A 223 -16.62 8.00 -4.74
N GLU A 224 -17.06 9.08 -5.40
CA GLU A 224 -18.18 9.03 -6.33
C GLU A 224 -17.88 8.16 -7.55
N VAL A 225 -16.68 8.31 -8.15
CA VAL A 225 -16.23 7.46 -9.27
C VAL A 225 -16.15 6.00 -8.82
N PHE A 226 -15.62 5.74 -7.62
CA PHE A 226 -15.59 4.40 -7.07
C PHE A 226 -16.98 3.79 -6.97
N ARG A 227 -17.95 4.53 -6.41
CA ARG A 227 -19.33 4.06 -6.31
C ARG A 227 -19.95 3.78 -7.68
N GLU A 228 -19.67 4.59 -8.69
CA GLU A 228 -20.15 4.35 -10.06
C GLU A 228 -19.56 3.06 -10.66
N ILE A 229 -18.25 2.84 -10.55
CA ILE A 229 -17.55 1.67 -11.10
C ILE A 229 -18.02 0.38 -10.41
N PHE A 230 -18.23 0.44 -9.08
CA PHE A 230 -18.53 -0.73 -8.25
C PHE A 230 -20.00 -0.85 -7.86
N ARG A 231 -20.87 0.01 -8.40
CA ARG A 231 -22.31 -0.06 -8.19
C ARG A 231 -22.80 -1.44 -8.59
N THR A 232 -23.14 -2.27 -7.61
CA THR A 232 -23.98 -3.43 -7.81
C THR A 232 -25.39 -2.88 -8.07
N ILE A 233 -25.96 -3.12 -9.26
CA ILE A 233 -27.37 -2.79 -9.53
C ILE A 233 -28.16 -3.54 -8.46
N PRO A 234 -28.94 -2.88 -7.59
CA PRO A 234 -29.81 -3.58 -6.68
C PRO A 234 -30.70 -4.47 -7.55
N TYR A 235 -30.88 -5.72 -7.18
CA TYR A 235 -31.85 -6.63 -7.78
C TYR A 235 -33.19 -5.88 -7.84
N GLY A 236 -33.50 -5.36 -9.02
CA GLY A 236 -34.76 -4.65 -9.25
C GLY A 236 -35.93 -5.60 -8.99
N GLY A 237 -36.76 -5.29 -8.01
CA GLY A 237 -38.12 -5.73 -7.94
C GLY A 237 -38.38 -7.14 -7.42
N MET A 238 -38.32 -7.31 -6.10
CA MET A 238 -39.08 -8.34 -5.39
C MET A 238 -39.47 -7.87 -3.99
N TRP A 239 -40.16 -6.75 -3.90
CA TRP A 239 -41.01 -6.41 -2.76
C TRP A 239 -42.18 -5.58 -3.32
N GLN A 240 -43.17 -6.24 -3.92
CA GLN A 240 -44.56 -5.84 -4.02
C GLN A 240 -45.37 -6.79 -3.20
#